data_47c1b2da994b1bfe729108bda39d155c
#
_entry.id   47c1b2da994b1bfe729108bda39d155c
#
_cell.length_a   1.000
_cell.length_b   1.000
_cell.length_c   1.000
_cell.angle_alpha   90.00
_cell.angle_beta   90.00
_cell.angle_gamma   90.00
#
_symmetry.space_group_name_H-M   'P 1'
#
loop_
_entity.id
_entity.type
_entity.pdbx_description
1 polymer ?
#
loop_
_entity_poly.entity_id
_entity_poly.type
_entity_poly.pdbx_seq_one_letter_code
_entity_poly.pdbx_strand_id
1 'polypeptide(L)'
;MERGSARDGVGALASFPPGAGFGDPRKTASRDHWQLSVWALWRRGMDGNATAGTGQLGASQVGMRIDRELASGGPTHGRLTAYARLSRALVDPASPEGAIGLAVQPTLRLPLTVGLERRVALGEGGRDAMALVSAAGIGPMALPGKTELEGYGQAGMVGVNSRDAFADGRLSLLRPVGDGRIAMGLGLSGGAQPQLARLDIGPEIRARLPVAGGMIRLDAGWRARVAGKARPGSGPAITLAGTF
;
A
#
# COMPACT_ATOMS: atom_id res chain seq x y z
N MET A 1 -12.54 -23.35 -35.81
CA MET A 1 -12.26 -21.93 -35.66
C MET A 1 -12.62 -21.54 -34.22
N GLU A 2 -11.79 -22.01 -33.27
CA GLU A 2 -11.97 -21.82 -31.83
C GLU A 2 -11.36 -20.49 -31.44
N ARG A 3 -12.19 -19.57 -30.94
CA ARG A 3 -11.73 -18.36 -30.31
C ARG A 3 -11.36 -18.72 -28.87
N GLY A 4 -10.07 -18.96 -28.65
CA GLY A 4 -9.51 -19.07 -27.33
C GLY A 4 -9.71 -17.74 -26.57
N SER A 5 -10.61 -17.76 -25.59
CA SER A 5 -10.75 -16.72 -24.60
C SER A 5 -9.58 -16.83 -23.63
N ALA A 6 -8.49 -16.16 -23.92
CA ALA A 6 -7.45 -15.87 -22.93
C ALA A 6 -8.05 -14.91 -21.89
N ARG A 7 -8.63 -15.47 -20.84
CA ARG A 7 -8.87 -14.74 -19.59
C ARG A 7 -7.54 -14.68 -18.84
N ASP A 8 -6.71 -13.76 -19.28
CA ASP A 8 -5.43 -13.45 -18.63
C ASP A 8 -5.68 -13.07 -17.19
N GLY A 9 -4.96 -13.75 -16.30
CA GLY A 9 -5.06 -13.57 -14.88
C GLY A 9 -4.85 -12.12 -14.49
N VAL A 10 -5.71 -11.63 -13.61
CA VAL A 10 -5.58 -10.32 -12.99
C VAL A 10 -4.26 -10.33 -12.21
N GLY A 11 -3.22 -9.72 -12.79
CA GLY A 11 -1.94 -9.53 -12.13
C GLY A 11 -2.18 -8.87 -10.77
N ALA A 12 -1.42 -9.27 -9.76
CA ALA A 12 -1.54 -8.70 -8.43
C ALA A 12 -1.41 -7.18 -8.52
N LEU A 13 -2.52 -6.47 -8.29
CA LEU A 13 -2.49 -5.01 -8.22
C LEU A 13 -1.60 -4.65 -7.03
N ALA A 14 -0.51 -3.95 -7.32
CA ALA A 14 0.46 -3.56 -6.30
C ALA A 14 -0.23 -2.66 -5.28
N SER A 15 -0.42 -3.19 -4.09
CA SER A 15 -0.95 -2.44 -2.96
C SER A 15 0.11 -1.47 -2.47
N PHE A 16 -0.25 -0.22 -2.21
CA PHE A 16 0.64 0.70 -1.51
C PHE A 16 0.88 0.18 -0.08
N PRO A 17 2.12 0.17 0.41
CA PRO A 17 2.36 -0.21 1.78
C PRO A 17 1.82 0.84 2.75
N PRO A 18 1.52 0.45 3.97
CA PRO A 18 1.15 1.37 5.04
C PRO A 18 2.23 2.43 5.22
N GLY A 19 1.86 3.69 5.03
CA GLY A 19 2.74 4.84 5.26
C GLY A 19 3.57 5.33 4.07
N ALA A 20 3.56 4.65 2.93
CA ALA A 20 4.16 5.20 1.71
C ALA A 20 3.16 6.12 1.01
N GLY A 21 3.26 7.40 1.21
CA GLY A 21 2.43 8.42 0.56
C GLY A 21 1.61 9.28 1.51
N PHE A 22 1.56 8.93 2.80
CA PHE A 22 0.97 9.79 3.83
C PHE A 22 2.03 10.13 4.87
N GLY A 23 3.02 10.93 4.47
CA GLY A 23 3.86 11.63 5.42
C GLY A 23 2.93 12.43 6.35
N ASP A 24 3.29 12.53 7.63
CA ASP A 24 2.61 13.44 8.57
C ASP A 24 2.43 14.78 7.87
N PRO A 25 1.18 15.24 7.61
CA PRO A 25 0.93 16.50 6.92
C PRO A 25 1.60 17.71 7.62
N ARG A 26 2.06 17.52 8.87
CA ARG A 26 2.73 18.52 9.67
C ARG A 26 4.25 18.57 9.46
N LYS A 27 4.85 17.58 8.78
CA LYS A 27 6.32 17.48 8.61
C LYS A 27 6.83 17.91 7.24
N THR A 28 5.99 18.26 6.29
CA THR A 28 6.41 18.71 4.96
C THR A 28 6.75 20.21 4.93
N ALA A 29 7.64 20.64 5.82
CA ALA A 29 8.37 21.88 5.64
C ALA A 29 9.82 21.61 5.19
N SER A 30 10.02 20.61 4.34
CA SER A 30 11.27 20.46 3.60
C SER A 30 11.27 21.49 2.47
N ARG A 31 12.36 22.25 2.33
CA ARG A 31 12.54 23.20 1.22
C ARG A 31 12.60 22.52 -0.15
N ASP A 32 12.73 21.20 -0.15
CA ASP A 32 12.69 20.36 -1.34
C ASP A 32 11.30 19.76 -1.46
N HIS A 33 10.58 20.15 -2.51
CA HIS A 33 9.25 19.65 -2.86
C HIS A 33 9.24 18.16 -3.29
N TRP A 34 10.26 17.39 -2.94
CA TRP A 34 10.44 16.00 -3.28
C TRP A 34 10.29 15.10 -2.06
N GLN A 35 9.66 13.96 -2.25
CA GLN A 35 9.55 12.90 -1.25
C GLN A 35 9.81 11.55 -1.91
N LEU A 36 10.68 10.76 -1.32
CA LEU A 36 10.93 9.37 -1.71
C LEU A 36 10.31 8.43 -0.69
N SER A 37 9.55 7.48 -1.16
CA SER A 37 9.00 6.38 -0.35
C SER A 37 9.47 5.05 -0.91
N VAL A 38 9.92 4.15 -0.04
CA VAL A 38 10.32 2.79 -0.41
C VAL A 38 9.62 1.78 0.50
N TRP A 39 9.38 0.59 -0.01
CA TRP A 39 8.78 -0.46 0.80
C TRP A 39 9.14 -1.86 0.32
N ALA A 40 9.13 -2.78 1.27
CA ALA A 40 9.20 -4.21 1.04
C ALA A 40 8.24 -4.92 1.98
N LEU A 41 7.37 -5.75 1.45
CA LEU A 41 6.52 -6.67 2.19
C LEU A 41 6.99 -8.09 1.91
N TRP A 42 7.37 -8.80 2.94
CA TRP A 42 7.57 -10.24 2.88
C TRP A 42 6.46 -10.94 3.65
N ARG A 43 5.88 -11.96 3.05
CA ARG A 43 4.83 -12.77 3.66
C ARG A 43 4.95 -14.23 3.25
N ARG A 44 4.83 -15.11 4.22
CA ARG A 44 4.76 -16.56 3.99
C ARG A 44 3.40 -17.08 4.45
N GLY A 45 2.70 -17.81 3.59
CA GLY A 45 1.50 -18.57 3.96
C GLY A 45 1.89 -19.98 4.41
N MET A 46 1.14 -20.54 5.34
CA MET A 46 1.29 -21.94 5.78
C MET A 46 0.56 -22.93 4.87
N ASP A 47 -0.23 -22.43 3.92
CA ASP A 47 -0.86 -23.29 2.90
C ASP A 47 0.24 -23.83 1.98
N GLY A 48 0.45 -25.14 1.97
CA GLY A 48 1.46 -25.80 1.15
C GLY A 48 1.39 -25.41 -0.33
N ASN A 49 2.39 -25.83 -1.08
CA ASN A 49 2.70 -25.52 -2.48
C ASN A 49 1.59 -24.83 -3.29
N ALA A 50 1.84 -23.56 -3.63
CA ALA A 50 0.97 -22.78 -4.48
C ALA A 50 0.95 -23.40 -5.89
N THR A 51 -0.15 -24.01 -6.27
CA THR A 51 -0.44 -24.28 -7.68
C THR A 51 -0.62 -22.92 -8.39
N ALA A 52 0.14 -22.72 -9.46
CA ALA A 52 -0.03 -21.57 -10.35
C ALA A 52 -1.51 -21.47 -10.78
N GLY A 53 -2.15 -20.31 -10.58
CA GLY A 53 -3.52 -20.08 -11.04
C GLY A 53 -4.50 -19.54 -10.00
N THR A 54 -4.18 -19.54 -8.72
CA THR A 54 -5.04 -18.89 -7.71
C THR A 54 -4.58 -17.45 -7.46
N GLY A 55 -5.50 -16.50 -7.60
CA GLY A 55 -5.22 -15.07 -7.44
C GLY A 55 -4.55 -14.73 -6.09
N GLN A 56 -3.58 -13.85 -6.13
CA GLN A 56 -2.80 -13.42 -4.98
C GLN A 56 -3.20 -11.99 -4.58
N LEU A 57 -3.46 -11.77 -3.29
CA LEU A 57 -3.67 -10.45 -2.70
C LEU A 57 -2.80 -10.30 -1.46
N GLY A 58 -2.07 -9.18 -1.36
CA GLY A 58 -1.20 -8.93 -0.22
C GLY A 58 -0.05 -9.93 -0.11
N ALA A 59 0.43 -10.47 -1.24
CA ALA A 59 1.63 -11.28 -1.34
C ALA A 59 2.91 -10.44 -1.15
N SER A 60 4.04 -11.12 -1.06
CA SER A 60 5.36 -10.46 -0.95
C SER A 60 5.62 -9.55 -2.14
N GLN A 61 5.99 -8.31 -1.88
CA GLN A 61 6.21 -7.28 -2.90
C GLN A 61 7.20 -6.23 -2.45
N VAL A 62 7.80 -5.55 -3.41
CA VAL A 62 8.70 -4.43 -3.20
C VAL A 62 8.33 -3.31 -4.14
N GLY A 63 8.60 -2.08 -3.72
CA GLY A 63 8.41 -0.93 -4.60
C GLY A 63 9.00 0.34 -4.03
N MET A 64 8.94 1.36 -4.88
CA MET A 64 9.35 2.72 -4.55
C MET A 64 8.44 3.72 -5.25
N ARG A 65 8.33 4.89 -4.67
CA ARG A 65 7.59 6.02 -5.21
C ARG A 65 8.35 7.30 -4.93
N ILE A 66 8.43 8.14 -5.93
CA ILE A 66 8.91 9.51 -5.82
C ILE A 66 7.76 10.46 -6.11
N ASP A 67 7.57 11.41 -5.22
CA ASP A 67 6.54 12.45 -5.31
C ASP A 67 7.19 13.81 -5.45
N ARG A 68 6.58 14.68 -6.26
CA ARG A 68 6.93 16.08 -6.37
C ARG A 68 5.70 16.94 -6.18
N GLU A 69 5.70 17.78 -5.17
CA GLU A 69 4.67 18.79 -5.01
C GLU A 69 4.80 19.84 -6.13
N LEU A 70 3.74 20.00 -6.92
CA LEU A 70 3.67 20.97 -8.00
C LEU A 70 3.02 22.28 -7.55
N ALA A 71 2.01 22.18 -6.69
CA ALA A 71 1.30 23.33 -6.15
C ALA A 71 0.68 22.99 -4.79
N SER A 72 0.69 23.96 -3.89
CA SER A 72 0.01 23.90 -2.61
C SER A 72 -0.62 25.26 -2.29
N GLY A 73 -1.90 25.25 -1.96
CA GLY A 73 -2.66 26.47 -1.65
C GLY A 73 -2.73 26.79 -0.14
N GLY A 74 -1.90 26.16 0.69
CA GLY A 74 -1.94 26.29 2.14
C GLY A 74 -2.93 25.34 2.84
N PRO A 75 -3.16 25.48 4.15
CA PRO A 75 -3.88 24.45 4.96
C PRO A 75 -5.32 24.20 4.55
N THR A 76 -5.98 25.17 3.95
CA THR A 76 -7.39 25.08 3.54
C THR A 76 -7.57 24.77 2.05
N HIS A 77 -6.51 24.93 1.28
CA HIS A 77 -6.49 24.66 -0.14
C HIS A 77 -5.79 23.33 -0.41
N GLY A 78 -6.04 22.77 -1.56
CA GLY A 78 -5.52 21.46 -1.90
C GLY A 78 -4.03 21.46 -2.26
N ARG A 79 -3.52 20.25 -2.48
CA ARG A 79 -2.17 19.99 -2.96
C ARG A 79 -2.26 19.24 -4.29
N LEU A 80 -1.45 19.63 -5.26
CA LEU A 80 -1.23 18.90 -6.50
C LEU A 80 0.17 18.29 -6.48
N THR A 81 0.26 16.99 -6.75
CA THR A 81 1.52 16.23 -6.72
C THR A 81 1.66 15.44 -8.01
N ALA A 82 2.81 15.53 -8.65
CA ALA A 82 3.22 14.56 -9.67
C ALA A 82 3.98 13.42 -8.99
N TYR A 83 3.83 12.21 -9.51
CA TYR A 83 4.56 11.06 -8.97
C TYR A 83 4.97 10.03 -10.01
N ALA A 84 6.01 9.28 -9.69
CA ALA A 84 6.40 8.07 -10.39
C ALA A 84 6.53 6.93 -9.39
N ARG A 85 6.15 5.72 -9.80
CA ARG A 85 6.14 4.52 -8.96
C ARG A 85 6.68 3.33 -9.73
N LEU A 86 7.46 2.50 -9.03
CA LEU A 86 7.89 1.18 -9.49
C LEU A 86 7.49 0.15 -8.45
N SER A 87 7.01 -0.99 -8.88
CA SER A 87 6.66 -2.09 -7.99
C SER A 87 6.73 -3.45 -8.69
N ARG A 88 7.01 -4.50 -7.89
CA ARG A 88 6.94 -5.88 -8.36
C ARG A 88 6.58 -6.83 -7.22
N ALA A 89 5.92 -7.93 -7.53
CA ALA A 89 5.80 -9.05 -6.61
C ALA A 89 7.15 -9.77 -6.47
N LEU A 90 7.41 -10.34 -5.30
CA LEU A 90 8.61 -11.15 -5.02
C LEU A 90 8.36 -12.65 -5.24
N VAL A 91 7.15 -13.01 -5.65
CA VAL A 91 6.71 -14.39 -5.96
C VAL A 91 6.05 -14.35 -7.33
N ASP A 92 6.34 -15.32 -8.17
CA ASP A 92 5.80 -15.39 -9.52
C ASP A 92 4.25 -15.56 -9.54
N PRO A 93 3.58 -14.90 -10.50
CA PRO A 93 4.12 -14.00 -11.52
C PRO A 93 4.55 -12.65 -10.90
N ALA A 94 5.80 -12.24 -11.18
CA ALA A 94 6.41 -11.06 -10.55
C ALA A 94 5.73 -9.73 -10.95
N SER A 95 5.10 -9.71 -12.12
CA SER A 95 4.31 -8.58 -12.65
C SER A 95 4.94 -7.20 -12.40
N PRO A 96 6.19 -6.96 -12.86
CA PRO A 96 6.83 -5.68 -12.63
C PRO A 96 6.06 -4.57 -13.37
N GLU A 97 5.78 -3.48 -12.66
CA GLU A 97 4.97 -2.38 -13.15
C GLU A 97 5.59 -1.03 -12.79
N GLY A 98 5.63 -0.13 -13.76
CA GLY A 98 5.86 1.29 -13.55
C GLY A 98 4.56 2.07 -13.62
N ALA A 99 4.49 3.22 -12.97
CA ALA A 99 3.40 4.16 -13.17
C ALA A 99 3.89 5.60 -13.03
N ILE A 100 3.29 6.50 -13.78
CA ILE A 100 3.42 7.95 -13.63
C ILE A 100 2.03 8.55 -13.49
N GLY A 101 1.88 9.56 -12.66
CA GLY A 101 0.57 10.12 -12.41
C GLY A 101 0.58 11.49 -11.77
N LEU A 102 -0.62 12.05 -11.71
CA LEU A 102 -0.94 13.26 -10.97
C LEU A 102 -1.94 12.91 -9.87
N ALA A 103 -1.74 13.48 -8.70
CA ALA A 103 -2.60 13.27 -7.55
C ALA A 103 -3.01 14.61 -6.94
N VAL A 104 -4.27 14.72 -6.56
CA VAL A 104 -4.85 15.88 -5.89
C VAL A 104 -5.30 15.47 -4.51
N GLN A 105 -4.87 16.20 -3.51
CA GLN A 105 -5.46 16.21 -2.18
C GLN A 105 -6.34 17.46 -2.10
N PRO A 106 -7.68 17.34 -2.10
CA PRO A 106 -8.58 18.50 -2.23
C PRO A 106 -8.45 19.52 -1.11
N THR A 107 -8.11 19.06 0.09
CA THR A 107 -7.80 19.91 1.26
C THR A 107 -6.83 19.17 2.17
N LEU A 108 -5.90 19.89 2.79
CA LEU A 108 -4.96 19.27 3.73
C LEU A 108 -5.62 18.82 5.05
N ARG A 109 -6.87 19.23 5.30
CA ARG A 109 -7.65 18.76 6.45
C ARG A 109 -8.17 17.33 6.29
N LEU A 110 -8.38 16.89 5.05
CA LEU A 110 -8.81 15.53 4.75
C LEU A 110 -7.60 14.73 4.26
N PRO A 111 -7.24 13.63 4.91
CA PRO A 111 -6.15 12.76 4.48
C PRO A 111 -6.58 11.89 3.28
N LEU A 112 -7.20 12.49 2.28
CA LEU A 112 -7.71 11.85 1.07
C LEU A 112 -7.02 12.43 -0.15
N THR A 113 -6.42 11.55 -0.94
CA THR A 113 -5.78 11.87 -2.22
C THR A 113 -6.47 11.11 -3.33
N VAL A 114 -6.70 11.76 -4.46
CA VAL A 114 -7.22 11.13 -5.68
C VAL A 114 -6.22 11.34 -6.79
N GLY A 115 -5.81 10.28 -7.45
CA GLY A 115 -4.80 10.30 -8.51
C GLY A 115 -5.27 9.62 -9.78
N LEU A 116 -4.81 10.15 -10.90
CA LEU A 116 -4.89 9.51 -12.21
C LEU A 116 -3.48 9.10 -12.61
N GLU A 117 -3.29 7.82 -12.95
CA GLU A 117 -1.99 7.29 -13.33
C GLU A 117 -2.03 6.49 -14.64
N ARG A 118 -0.95 6.59 -15.40
CA ARG A 118 -0.64 5.67 -16.49
C ARG A 118 0.27 4.59 -15.96
N ARG A 119 -0.19 3.35 -15.99
CA ARG A 119 0.58 2.13 -15.68
C ARG A 119 1.25 1.62 -16.94
N VAL A 120 2.45 1.10 -16.78
CA VAL A 120 3.27 0.51 -17.85
C VAL A 120 3.80 -0.82 -17.36
N ALA A 121 3.54 -1.86 -18.14
CA ALA A 121 4.13 -3.18 -17.90
C ALA A 121 5.65 -3.13 -18.16
N LEU A 122 6.43 -3.57 -17.20
CA LEU A 122 7.89 -3.67 -17.31
C LEU A 122 8.36 -5.11 -17.48
N GLY A 123 7.43 -6.05 -17.65
CA GLY A 123 7.65 -7.46 -17.85
C GLY A 123 6.34 -8.25 -17.86
N GLU A 124 6.44 -9.57 -17.91
CA GLU A 124 5.27 -10.46 -17.95
C GLU A 124 4.34 -10.25 -16.74
N GLY A 125 3.04 -10.23 -17.00
CA GLY A 125 2.00 -10.04 -15.99
C GLY A 125 1.74 -8.59 -15.57
N GLY A 126 2.54 -7.63 -16.05
CA GLY A 126 2.29 -6.20 -15.91
C GLY A 126 1.14 -5.73 -16.82
N ARG A 127 0.56 -4.57 -16.56
CA ARG A 127 -0.57 -4.03 -17.34
C ARG A 127 -0.28 -2.62 -17.86
N ASP A 128 -0.52 -2.42 -19.15
CA ASP A 128 -0.58 -1.10 -19.78
C ASP A 128 -2.00 -0.55 -19.67
N ALA A 129 -2.23 0.35 -18.70
CA ALA A 129 -3.58 0.86 -18.44
C ALA A 129 -3.56 2.26 -17.81
N MET A 130 -4.65 2.99 -17.98
CA MET A 130 -4.98 4.13 -17.12
C MET A 130 -5.64 3.62 -15.85
N ALA A 131 -5.33 4.24 -14.73
CA ALA A 131 -5.95 3.92 -13.44
C ALA A 131 -6.35 5.18 -12.68
N LEU A 132 -7.54 5.14 -12.08
CA LEU A 132 -7.98 6.11 -11.09
C LEU A 132 -7.77 5.49 -9.71
N VAL A 133 -7.08 6.18 -8.83
CA VAL A 133 -6.73 5.68 -7.49
C VAL A 133 -7.11 6.73 -6.46
N SER A 134 -7.84 6.31 -5.44
CA SER A 134 -8.05 7.12 -4.24
C SER A 134 -7.34 6.46 -3.07
N ALA A 135 -6.74 7.26 -2.22
CA ALA A 135 -6.03 6.77 -1.05
C ALA A 135 -6.26 7.71 0.13
N ALA A 136 -6.45 7.14 1.31
CA ALA A 136 -6.63 7.87 2.54
C ALA A 136 -5.82 7.22 3.67
N GLY A 137 -5.35 8.04 4.62
CA GLY A 137 -4.61 7.55 5.77
C GLY A 137 -4.93 8.33 7.03
N ILE A 138 -4.90 7.65 8.15
CA ILE A 138 -4.86 8.26 9.47
C ILE A 138 -3.49 7.99 10.07
N GLY A 139 -2.81 9.08 10.45
CA GLY A 139 -1.53 8.98 11.17
C GLY A 139 -1.76 8.49 12.59
N PRO A 140 -0.70 8.32 13.38
CA PRO A 140 -0.85 7.89 14.76
C PRO A 140 -1.78 8.82 15.52
N MET A 141 -2.99 8.36 15.80
CA MET A 141 -4.00 9.05 16.60
C MET A 141 -3.99 8.47 18.00
N ALA A 142 -3.65 9.30 18.98
CA ALA A 142 -3.67 8.88 20.37
C ALA A 142 -5.10 8.57 20.84
N LEU A 143 -5.26 7.40 21.47
CA LEU A 143 -6.48 6.93 22.08
C LEU A 143 -6.29 6.79 23.59
N PRO A 144 -7.39 6.67 24.39
CA PRO A 144 -7.30 6.35 25.80
C PRO A 144 -6.47 5.09 26.06
N GLY A 145 -5.81 5.00 27.22
CA GLY A 145 -4.97 3.86 27.59
C GLY A 145 -3.59 3.83 26.94
N LYS A 146 -3.08 4.96 26.47
CA LYS A 146 -1.78 5.09 25.81
C LYS A 146 -1.67 4.20 24.56
N THR A 147 -2.75 4.05 23.83
CA THR A 147 -2.80 3.35 22.55
C THR A 147 -2.80 4.35 21.40
N GLU A 148 -2.35 3.91 20.24
CA GLU A 148 -2.32 4.66 18.99
C GLU A 148 -3.09 3.90 17.91
N LEU A 149 -3.97 4.60 17.21
CA LEU A 149 -4.64 4.10 16.02
C LEU A 149 -3.96 4.69 14.78
N GLU A 150 -3.55 3.84 13.87
CA GLU A 150 -2.98 4.23 12.59
C GLU A 150 -3.56 3.35 11.49
N GLY A 151 -3.83 3.94 10.34
CA GLY A 151 -4.35 3.17 9.23
C GLY A 151 -4.21 3.84 7.88
N TYR A 152 -4.37 3.05 6.85
CA TYR A 152 -4.52 3.54 5.49
C TYR A 152 -5.52 2.66 4.74
N GLY A 153 -6.10 3.23 3.72
CA GLY A 153 -6.89 2.51 2.75
C GLY A 153 -6.73 3.13 1.38
N GLN A 154 -6.82 2.32 0.37
CA GLN A 154 -6.88 2.76 -1.01
C GLN A 154 -7.94 1.98 -1.77
N ALA A 155 -8.50 2.62 -2.79
CA ALA A 155 -9.41 2.00 -3.73
C ALA A 155 -9.21 2.63 -5.10
N GLY A 156 -9.55 1.90 -6.14
CA GLY A 156 -9.39 2.43 -7.49
C GLY A 156 -9.97 1.55 -8.55
N MET A 157 -9.78 1.99 -9.78
CA MET A 157 -10.18 1.28 -10.99
C MET A 157 -9.04 1.30 -12.00
N VAL A 158 -8.76 0.15 -12.60
CA VAL A 158 -7.71 -0.03 -13.60
C VAL A 158 -8.35 -0.42 -14.93
N GLY A 159 -7.94 0.28 -15.99
CA GLY A 159 -8.43 0.05 -17.36
C GLY A 159 -9.72 0.78 -17.65
N VAL A 160 -9.75 1.48 -18.78
CA VAL A 160 -10.95 2.20 -19.25
C VAL A 160 -12.05 1.23 -19.66
N ASN A 161 -11.67 0.11 -20.26
CA ASN A 161 -12.60 -0.90 -20.77
C ASN A 161 -12.89 -2.02 -19.75
N SER A 162 -11.88 -2.53 -19.07
CA SER A 162 -12.03 -3.62 -18.10
C SER A 162 -12.65 -3.16 -16.79
N ARG A 163 -12.36 -1.92 -16.36
CA ARG A 163 -12.86 -1.31 -15.11
C ARG A 163 -12.66 -2.21 -13.90
N ASP A 164 -11.46 -2.80 -13.80
CA ASP A 164 -11.14 -3.69 -12.69
C ASP A 164 -11.00 -2.87 -11.40
N ALA A 165 -12.01 -2.96 -10.56
CA ALA A 165 -12.01 -2.30 -9.27
C ALA A 165 -11.10 -3.02 -8.28
N PHE A 166 -10.41 -2.27 -7.42
CA PHE A 166 -9.64 -2.81 -6.31
C PHE A 166 -9.82 -1.95 -5.06
N ALA A 167 -9.65 -2.57 -3.92
CA ALA A 167 -9.51 -1.88 -2.64
C ALA A 167 -8.56 -2.67 -1.76
N ASP A 168 -7.75 -1.99 -0.97
CA ASP A 168 -6.97 -2.57 0.10
C ASP A 168 -6.73 -1.58 1.23
N GLY A 169 -6.33 -2.09 2.38
CA GLY A 169 -6.05 -1.25 3.52
C GLY A 169 -5.53 -2.02 4.73
N ARG A 170 -5.10 -1.23 5.70
CA ARG A 170 -4.63 -1.71 7.00
C ARG A 170 -5.04 -0.75 8.10
N LEU A 171 -5.36 -1.30 9.25
CA LEU A 171 -5.60 -0.59 10.50
C LEU A 171 -4.76 -1.25 11.58
N SER A 172 -4.05 -0.46 12.37
CA SER A 172 -3.22 -0.94 13.47
C SER A 172 -3.60 -0.21 14.75
N LEU A 173 -3.87 -0.97 15.80
CA LEU A 173 -4.08 -0.48 17.16
C LEU A 173 -2.88 -0.91 17.99
N LEU A 174 -2.01 0.03 18.32
CA LEU A 174 -0.72 -0.23 18.92
C LEU A 174 -0.56 0.53 20.22
N ARG A 175 0.18 -0.06 21.15
CA ARG A 175 0.62 0.56 22.39
C ARG A 175 2.13 0.77 22.32
N PRO A 176 2.61 2.02 22.36
CA PRO A 176 4.03 2.32 22.47
C PRO A 176 4.64 1.76 23.76
N VAL A 177 5.88 1.30 23.67
CA VAL A 177 6.66 0.72 24.77
C VAL A 177 7.93 1.54 24.95
N GLY A 178 8.32 1.80 26.18
CA GLY A 178 9.53 2.56 26.50
C GLY A 178 9.50 3.97 25.93
N ASP A 179 10.50 4.30 25.10
CA ASP A 179 10.65 5.61 24.44
C ASP A 179 9.71 5.83 23.24
N GLY A 180 8.83 4.89 22.95
CA GLY A 180 7.87 4.95 21.85
C GLY A 180 8.41 4.54 20.48
N ARG A 181 9.69 4.17 20.38
CA ARG A 181 10.27 3.64 19.14
C ARG A 181 9.72 2.28 18.79
N ILE A 182 9.36 1.51 19.81
CA ILE A 182 8.71 0.20 19.64
C ILE A 182 7.26 0.34 20.09
N ALA A 183 6.35 -0.25 19.33
CA ALA A 183 4.95 -0.36 19.70
C ALA A 183 4.44 -1.77 19.36
N MET A 184 3.50 -2.29 20.15
CA MET A 184 2.92 -3.61 19.94
C MET A 184 1.41 -3.57 20.09
N GLY A 185 0.73 -4.47 19.41
CA GLY A 185 -0.73 -4.54 19.47
C GLY A 185 -1.31 -5.45 18.40
N LEU A 186 -2.39 -4.99 17.78
CA LEU A 186 -3.14 -5.74 16.78
C LEU A 186 -3.19 -4.99 15.46
N GLY A 187 -3.07 -5.74 14.37
CA GLY A 187 -3.26 -5.28 13.01
C GLY A 187 -4.43 -5.97 12.34
N LEU A 188 -5.22 -5.20 11.60
CA LEU A 188 -6.24 -5.65 10.66
C LEU A 188 -5.79 -5.24 9.27
N SER A 189 -5.79 -6.14 8.30
CA SER A 189 -5.46 -5.82 6.91
C SER A 189 -6.33 -6.59 5.95
N GLY A 190 -6.63 -6.00 4.82
CA GLY A 190 -7.48 -6.67 3.84
C GLY A 190 -7.34 -6.07 2.45
N GLY A 191 -7.93 -6.77 1.49
CA GLY A 191 -8.01 -6.31 0.11
C GLY A 191 -9.10 -7.04 -0.64
N ALA A 192 -9.56 -6.41 -1.71
CA ALA A 192 -10.56 -6.95 -2.62
C ALA A 192 -10.22 -6.55 -4.06
N GLN A 193 -10.45 -7.48 -4.97
CA GLN A 193 -10.41 -7.34 -6.42
C GLN A 193 -11.58 -8.14 -7.00
N PRO A 194 -11.92 -8.01 -8.28
CA PRO A 194 -12.94 -8.86 -8.89
C PRO A 194 -12.67 -10.34 -8.59
N GLN A 195 -13.65 -11.01 -7.97
CA GLN A 195 -13.63 -12.43 -7.60
C GLN A 195 -12.61 -12.84 -6.52
N LEU A 196 -11.88 -11.91 -5.93
CA LEU A 196 -10.84 -12.21 -4.96
C LEU A 196 -10.87 -11.21 -3.80
N ALA A 197 -10.97 -11.73 -2.58
CA ALA A 197 -10.91 -10.90 -1.37
C ALA A 197 -10.20 -11.63 -0.23
N ARG A 198 -9.72 -10.85 0.73
CA ARG A 198 -9.15 -11.34 1.99
C ARG A 198 -9.32 -10.34 3.11
N LEU A 199 -9.37 -10.86 4.31
CA LEU A 199 -9.27 -10.11 5.55
C LEU A 199 -8.38 -10.88 6.52
N ASP A 200 -7.39 -10.22 7.09
CA ASP A 200 -6.45 -10.78 8.05
C ASP A 200 -6.47 -9.96 9.33
N ILE A 201 -6.31 -10.65 10.47
CA ILE A 201 -6.10 -10.04 11.78
C ILE A 201 -4.94 -10.73 12.48
N GLY A 202 -4.22 -10.02 13.34
CA GLY A 202 -3.20 -10.67 14.16
C GLY A 202 -2.33 -9.70 14.95
N PRO A 203 -1.47 -10.26 15.83
CA PRO A 203 -0.52 -9.47 16.60
C PRO A 203 0.50 -8.80 15.69
N GLU A 204 0.90 -7.61 16.09
CA GLU A 204 1.85 -6.77 15.37
C GLU A 204 2.83 -6.10 16.34
N ILE A 205 4.10 -6.09 15.95
CA ILE A 205 5.15 -5.29 16.58
C ILE A 205 5.68 -4.33 15.53
N ARG A 206 5.85 -3.07 15.90
CA ARG A 206 6.35 -2.00 15.06
C ARG A 206 7.57 -1.36 15.69
N ALA A 207 8.61 -1.17 14.88
CA ALA A 207 9.76 -0.34 15.22
C ALA A 207 9.80 0.89 14.31
N ARG A 208 10.01 2.07 14.88
CA ARG A 208 10.20 3.35 14.19
C ARG A 208 11.60 3.83 14.42
N LEU A 209 12.38 3.95 13.36
CA LEU A 209 13.80 4.31 13.42
C LEU A 209 13.98 5.63 12.66
N PRO A 210 14.13 6.75 13.36
CA PRO A 210 14.51 8.01 12.72
C PRO A 210 15.92 7.86 12.13
N VAL A 211 16.05 8.30 10.88
CA VAL A 211 17.32 8.33 10.15
C VAL A 211 17.55 9.73 9.58
N ALA A 212 18.77 10.00 9.14
CA ALA A 212 19.04 11.29 8.50
C ALA A 212 18.12 11.48 7.28
N GLY A 213 17.35 12.58 7.30
CA GLY A 213 16.42 12.94 6.23
C GLY A 213 15.11 12.18 6.19
N GLY A 214 14.83 11.26 7.16
CA GLY A 214 13.58 10.49 7.08
C GLY A 214 13.29 9.56 8.25
N MET A 215 12.43 8.59 7.97
CA MET A 215 11.97 7.60 8.93
C MET A 215 11.94 6.21 8.28
N ILE A 216 12.50 5.21 8.96
CA ILE A 216 12.34 3.81 8.61
C ILE A 216 11.39 3.17 9.60
N ARG A 217 10.43 2.40 9.09
CA ARG A 217 9.49 1.62 9.87
C ARG A 217 9.64 0.14 9.53
N LEU A 218 9.71 -0.68 10.55
CA LEU A 218 9.68 -2.13 10.46
C LEU A 218 8.47 -2.64 11.21
N ASP A 219 7.56 -3.31 10.51
CA ASP A 219 6.42 -4.00 11.10
C ASP A 219 6.65 -5.52 10.97
N ALA A 220 6.52 -6.24 12.06
CA ALA A 220 6.55 -7.69 12.09
C ALA A 220 5.29 -8.21 12.80
N GLY A 221 4.71 -9.29 12.30
CA GLY A 221 3.52 -9.83 12.92
C GLY A 221 3.04 -11.12 12.29
N TRP A 222 1.96 -11.63 12.84
CA TRP A 222 1.23 -12.77 12.29
C TRP A 222 -0.07 -12.27 11.67
N ARG A 223 -0.39 -12.75 10.48
CA ARG A 223 -1.67 -12.46 9.81
C ARG A 223 -2.50 -13.74 9.74
N ALA A 224 -3.49 -13.86 10.61
CA ALA A 224 -4.50 -14.90 10.55
C ALA A 224 -5.59 -14.47 9.57
N ARG A 225 -5.80 -15.23 8.49
CA ARG A 225 -6.88 -14.98 7.54
C ARG A 225 -8.21 -15.37 8.15
N VAL A 226 -9.07 -14.40 8.38
CA VAL A 226 -10.40 -14.58 8.99
C VAL A 226 -11.53 -14.59 7.96
N ALA A 227 -11.29 -14.03 6.76
CA ALA A 227 -12.25 -14.06 5.66
C ALA A 227 -11.55 -14.01 4.30
N GLY A 228 -12.27 -14.47 3.26
CA GLY A 228 -11.81 -14.50 1.88
C GLY A 228 -10.93 -15.69 1.53
N LYS A 229 -10.66 -15.87 0.23
CA LYS A 229 -9.95 -17.04 -0.33
C LYS A 229 -8.62 -16.68 -0.97
N ALA A 230 -8.23 -15.39 -1.00
CA ALA A 230 -7.01 -14.96 -1.63
C ALA A 230 -5.77 -15.52 -0.93
N ARG A 231 -4.76 -15.93 -1.71
CA ARG A 231 -3.47 -16.38 -1.20
C ARG A 231 -2.53 -15.19 -0.94
N PRO A 232 -1.51 -15.34 -0.10
CA PRO A 232 -1.15 -16.49 0.74
C PRO A 232 -2.10 -16.65 1.93
N GLY A 233 -2.14 -17.83 2.54
CA GLY A 233 -2.92 -18.13 3.74
C GLY A 233 -2.41 -17.40 4.99
N SER A 234 -2.82 -17.90 6.16
CA SER A 234 -2.32 -17.39 7.45
C SER A 234 -0.81 -17.60 7.58
N GLY A 235 -0.11 -16.67 8.20
CA GLY A 235 1.34 -16.79 8.37
C GLY A 235 2.02 -15.50 8.79
N PRO A 236 3.34 -15.57 9.00
CA PRO A 236 4.14 -14.40 9.35
C PRO A 236 4.22 -13.40 8.21
N ALA A 237 4.31 -12.12 8.57
CA ALA A 237 4.51 -11.01 7.65
C ALA A 237 5.48 -10.00 8.25
N ILE A 238 6.37 -9.49 7.39
CA ILE A 238 7.32 -8.43 7.73
C ILE A 238 7.15 -7.33 6.67
N THR A 239 7.02 -6.10 7.10
CA THR A 239 6.98 -4.92 6.24
C THR A 239 8.09 -3.97 6.64
N LEU A 240 8.93 -3.60 5.70
CA LEU A 240 9.88 -2.51 5.82
C LEU A 240 9.38 -1.34 4.97
N ALA A 241 9.33 -0.14 5.53
CA ALA A 241 8.95 1.06 4.79
C ALA A 241 9.86 2.22 5.19
N GLY A 242 10.20 3.07 4.24
CA GLY A 242 11.01 4.27 4.45
C GLY A 242 10.42 5.46 3.72
N THR A 243 10.54 6.64 4.34
CA THR A 243 10.15 7.92 3.74
C THR A 243 11.28 8.91 3.97
N PHE A 244 11.72 9.59 2.90
CA PHE A 244 12.86 10.50 2.87
C PHE A 244 12.53 11.80 2.16
#